data_4625a7ab95935cd0816c6d4fc5441978
#
_entry.id   4625a7ab95935cd0816c6d4fc5441978
#
_cell.length_a   1.000
_cell.length_b   1.000
_cell.length_c   1.000
_cell.angle_alpha   90.00
_cell.angle_beta   90.00
_cell.angle_gamma   90.00
#
_symmetry.space_group_name_H-M   'P 1'
#
loop_
_entity.id
_entity.type
_entity.pdbx_description
1 polymer ?
#
loop_
_entity_poly.entity_id
_entity_poly.type
_entity_poly.pdbx_seq_one_letter_code
_entity_poly.pdbx_strand_id
1 'polypeptide(L)'
;EPLKYLRPEDKKIMNRNSLLEVSKKLLQENKDFKAPEEFKFNLPGKSVLEDMNKTLDKLYNDKVILDHGVVVAKELAHVLSGGDTTIDKILSEDDLYKLELDAFMKLIETKETQDRIKHTLATGKPLIN
;
A
#
# COMPACT_ATOMS: atom_id res chain seq x y z
N GLU A 1 14.08 -19.99 -5.12
CA GLU A 1 12.97 -20.05 -6.10
C GLU A 1 13.08 -18.89 -7.05
N PRO A 2 12.92 -19.08 -8.37
CA PRO A 2 12.93 -17.98 -9.32
C PRO A 2 11.73 -17.08 -9.03
N LEU A 3 11.97 -15.76 -8.99
CA LEU A 3 10.92 -14.77 -8.90
C LEU A 3 10.01 -14.90 -10.14
N LYS A 4 8.79 -15.36 -9.96
CA LYS A 4 7.83 -15.60 -11.03
C LYS A 4 7.14 -14.30 -11.48
N TYR A 5 7.92 -13.31 -11.92
CA TYR A 5 7.36 -12.04 -12.45
C TYR A 5 6.73 -12.18 -13.84
N LEU A 6 7.07 -13.25 -14.58
CA LEU A 6 6.55 -13.50 -15.91
C LEU A 6 5.67 -14.74 -15.90
N ARG A 7 4.56 -14.66 -16.60
CA ARG A 7 3.68 -15.80 -16.88
C ARG A 7 4.14 -16.51 -18.14
N PRO A 8 3.74 -17.80 -18.38
CA PRO A 8 4.09 -18.51 -19.59
C PRO A 8 3.65 -17.82 -20.88
N GLU A 9 2.53 -17.08 -20.83
CA GLU A 9 1.95 -16.33 -21.94
C GLU A 9 2.62 -14.98 -22.21
N ASP A 10 3.44 -14.48 -21.29
CA ASP A 10 4.09 -13.18 -21.44
C ASP A 10 5.17 -13.21 -22.54
N LYS A 11 5.11 -12.28 -23.45
CA LYS A 11 6.09 -12.14 -24.54
C LYS A 11 7.34 -11.43 -24.06
N LYS A 12 8.49 -12.07 -24.27
CA LYS A 12 9.81 -11.50 -23.98
C LYS A 12 10.39 -10.86 -25.23
N ILE A 13 10.67 -9.57 -25.17
CA ILE A 13 11.28 -8.83 -26.27
C ILE A 13 12.74 -8.52 -25.87
N MET A 14 13.68 -9.26 -26.46
CA MET A 14 15.12 -9.13 -26.13
C MET A 14 15.74 -7.91 -26.78
N ASN A 15 15.23 -7.42 -27.90
CA ASN A 15 15.72 -6.23 -28.58
C ASN A 15 14.92 -5.00 -28.15
N ARG A 16 15.55 -4.14 -27.36
CA ARG A 16 14.93 -2.89 -26.85
C ARG A 16 14.44 -1.97 -27.97
N ASN A 17 15.14 -1.94 -29.12
CA ASN A 17 14.77 -1.07 -30.24
C ASN A 17 13.45 -1.52 -30.91
N SER A 18 13.11 -2.81 -30.81
CA SER A 18 11.87 -3.36 -31.37
C SER A 18 10.70 -3.31 -30.38
N LEU A 19 10.91 -2.88 -29.14
CA LEU A 19 9.91 -2.92 -28.08
C LEU A 19 8.63 -2.16 -28.46
N LEU A 20 8.77 -0.93 -28.94
CA LEU A 20 7.64 -0.07 -29.30
C LEU A 20 6.83 -0.63 -30.48
N GLU A 21 7.51 -1.14 -31.50
CA GLU A 21 6.89 -1.72 -32.68
C GLU A 21 6.09 -2.98 -32.33
N VAL A 22 6.72 -3.89 -31.56
CA VAL A 22 6.07 -5.12 -31.11
C VAL A 22 4.89 -4.82 -30.19
N SER A 23 5.03 -3.85 -29.28
CA SER A 23 3.93 -3.44 -28.39
C SER A 23 2.75 -2.89 -29.19
N LYS A 24 2.98 -2.03 -30.19
CA LYS A 24 1.92 -1.52 -31.06
C LYS A 24 1.19 -2.65 -31.81
N LYS A 25 1.95 -3.63 -32.32
CA LYS A 25 1.38 -4.79 -33.00
C LYS A 25 0.50 -5.62 -32.06
N LEU A 26 0.98 -5.89 -30.84
CA LEU A 26 0.23 -6.62 -29.84
C LEU A 26 -1.07 -5.90 -29.44
N LEU A 27 -1.04 -4.58 -29.30
CA LEU A 27 -2.24 -3.78 -29.05
C LEU A 27 -3.25 -3.86 -30.20
N GLN A 28 -2.79 -3.85 -31.45
CA GLN A 28 -3.65 -3.99 -32.63
C GLN A 28 -4.28 -5.39 -32.75
N GLU A 29 -3.55 -6.42 -32.31
CA GLU A 29 -4.03 -7.80 -32.28
C GLU A 29 -5.03 -8.06 -31.15
N ASN A 30 -4.94 -7.33 -30.03
CA ASN A 30 -5.79 -7.49 -28.84
C ASN A 30 -7.05 -6.61 -28.89
N LYS A 31 -7.93 -6.91 -29.85
CA LYS A 31 -9.17 -6.14 -30.10
C LYS A 31 -10.23 -6.34 -29.00
N ASP A 32 -10.13 -7.41 -28.23
CA ASP A 32 -11.12 -7.79 -27.22
C ASP A 32 -10.72 -7.35 -25.79
N PHE A 33 -9.70 -6.47 -25.69
CA PHE A 33 -9.30 -5.93 -24.39
C PHE A 33 -10.45 -5.15 -23.77
N LYS A 34 -10.82 -5.57 -22.56
CA LYS A 34 -11.73 -4.82 -21.68
C LYS A 34 -10.94 -4.33 -20.48
N ALA A 35 -11.10 -3.07 -20.14
CA ALA A 35 -10.57 -2.55 -18.91
C ALA A 35 -11.11 -3.37 -17.71
N PRO A 36 -10.27 -3.67 -16.72
CA PRO A 36 -10.77 -4.29 -15.49
C PRO A 36 -11.89 -3.46 -14.88
N GLU A 37 -12.86 -4.12 -14.29
CA GLU A 37 -13.87 -3.42 -13.47
C GLU A 37 -13.17 -2.76 -12.28
N GLU A 38 -13.70 -1.61 -11.87
CA GLU A 38 -13.21 -0.93 -10.68
C GLU A 38 -13.37 -1.83 -9.44
N PHE A 39 -12.29 -1.96 -8.67
CA PHE A 39 -12.36 -2.66 -7.39
C PHE A 39 -13.23 -1.89 -6.41
N LYS A 40 -14.06 -2.64 -5.70
CA LYS A 40 -14.92 -2.11 -4.64
C LYS A 40 -14.66 -2.87 -3.36
N PHE A 41 -14.57 -2.14 -2.27
CA PHE A 41 -14.20 -2.68 -0.97
C PHE A 41 -15.31 -2.40 0.05
N ASN A 42 -15.68 -3.42 0.81
CA ASN A 42 -16.43 -3.26 2.03
C ASN A 42 -15.47 -3.49 3.20
N LEU A 43 -15.05 -2.42 3.85
CA LEU A 43 -14.14 -2.47 4.97
C LEU A 43 -14.89 -2.23 6.29
N PRO A 44 -14.45 -2.86 7.38
CA PRO A 44 -15.21 -2.89 8.63
C PRO A 44 -15.31 -1.55 9.35
N GLY A 45 -14.43 -0.60 9.02
CA GLY A 45 -14.46 0.75 9.53
C GLY A 45 -14.17 0.87 11.04
N LYS A 46 -14.88 1.78 11.70
CA LYS A 46 -14.64 2.16 13.10
C LYS A 46 -14.66 1.00 14.09
N SER A 47 -15.56 0.04 13.93
CA SER A 47 -15.71 -1.04 14.90
C SER A 47 -14.47 -1.90 15.04
N VAL A 48 -13.83 -2.24 13.92
CA VAL A 48 -12.58 -3.03 13.94
C VAL A 48 -11.38 -2.13 14.22
N LEU A 49 -11.40 -0.85 13.79
CA LEU A 49 -10.34 0.09 14.11
C LEU A 49 -10.13 0.24 15.62
N GLU A 50 -11.20 0.31 16.39
CA GLU A 50 -11.12 0.37 17.86
C GLU A 50 -10.42 -0.86 18.45
N ASP A 51 -10.74 -2.06 17.97
CA ASP A 51 -10.13 -3.30 18.46
C ASP A 51 -8.66 -3.46 17.98
N MET A 52 -8.36 -3.00 16.76
CA MET A 52 -6.98 -2.90 16.28
C MET A 52 -6.17 -1.97 17.17
N ASN A 53 -6.69 -0.79 17.51
CA ASN A 53 -6.02 0.17 18.37
C ASN A 53 -5.78 -0.38 19.78
N LYS A 54 -6.75 -1.07 20.39
CA LYS A 54 -6.55 -1.75 21.69
C LYS A 54 -5.43 -2.79 21.61
N THR A 55 -5.36 -3.54 20.51
CA THR A 55 -4.29 -4.52 20.29
C THR A 55 -2.93 -3.85 20.15
N LEU A 56 -2.85 -2.74 19.42
CA LEU A 56 -1.62 -1.96 19.25
C LEU A 56 -1.17 -1.34 20.59
N ASP A 57 -2.10 -0.82 21.38
CA ASP A 57 -1.78 -0.28 22.72
C ASP A 57 -1.24 -1.38 23.65
N LYS A 58 -1.77 -2.60 23.57
CA LYS A 58 -1.23 -3.74 24.29
C LYS A 58 0.20 -4.08 23.85
N LEU A 59 0.44 -4.18 22.53
CA LEU A 59 1.77 -4.46 21.99
C LEU A 59 2.79 -3.38 22.37
N TYR A 60 2.36 -2.13 22.45
CA TYR A 60 3.20 -1.03 22.93
C TYR A 60 3.53 -1.16 24.43
N ASN A 61 2.53 -1.45 25.26
CA ASN A 61 2.72 -1.65 26.70
C ASN A 61 3.63 -2.86 26.99
N ASP A 62 3.50 -3.91 26.19
CA ASP A 62 4.35 -5.12 26.26
C ASP A 62 5.76 -4.89 25.64
N LYS A 63 6.06 -3.67 25.17
CA LYS A 63 7.32 -3.27 24.51
C LYS A 63 7.68 -4.10 23.27
N VAL A 64 6.68 -4.62 22.59
CA VAL A 64 6.84 -5.33 21.30
C VAL A 64 7.05 -4.34 20.17
N ILE A 65 6.36 -3.19 20.23
CA ILE A 65 6.52 -2.06 19.31
C ILE A 65 6.98 -0.82 20.08
N LEU A 66 7.81 0.01 19.44
CA LEU A 66 8.37 1.22 20.07
C LEU A 66 7.50 2.45 19.79
N ASP A 67 7.84 3.56 20.42
CA ASP A 67 7.07 4.81 20.47
C ASP A 67 6.55 5.26 19.09
N HIS A 68 7.44 5.44 18.12
CA HIS A 68 7.02 5.83 16.79
C HIS A 68 6.43 4.67 15.96
N GLY A 69 6.77 3.45 16.34
CA GLY A 69 6.19 2.24 15.73
C GLY A 69 4.69 2.14 15.94
N VAL A 70 4.19 2.48 17.14
CA VAL A 70 2.74 2.48 17.43
C VAL A 70 2.01 3.59 16.68
N VAL A 71 2.64 4.75 16.49
CA VAL A 71 2.06 5.85 15.70
C VAL A 71 1.85 5.41 14.25
N VAL A 72 2.88 4.84 13.63
CA VAL A 72 2.79 4.31 12.26
C VAL A 72 1.75 3.20 12.16
N ALA A 73 1.73 2.26 13.11
CA ALA A 73 0.80 1.14 13.12
C ALA A 73 -0.67 1.59 13.25
N LYS A 74 -0.95 2.66 14.02
CA LYS A 74 -2.30 3.22 14.14
C LYS A 74 -2.77 3.89 12.84
N GLU A 75 -1.92 4.62 12.14
CA GLU A 75 -2.25 5.16 10.81
C GLU A 75 -2.47 4.04 9.78
N LEU A 76 -1.68 2.97 9.82
CA LEU A 76 -1.92 1.78 8.99
C LEU A 76 -3.25 1.09 9.33
N ALA A 77 -3.57 0.93 10.62
CA ALA A 77 -4.85 0.37 11.06
C ALA A 77 -6.03 1.20 10.55
N HIS A 78 -5.90 2.54 10.57
CA HIS A 78 -6.90 3.45 10.03
C HIS A 78 -7.14 3.21 8.53
N VAL A 79 -6.08 3.11 7.74
CA VAL A 79 -6.20 2.84 6.28
C VAL A 79 -6.81 1.47 6.03
N LEU A 80 -6.29 0.42 6.68
CA LEU A 80 -6.71 -0.97 6.48
C LEU A 80 -8.15 -1.24 6.93
N SER A 81 -8.64 -0.50 7.91
CA SER A 81 -10.04 -0.59 8.35
C SER A 81 -11.01 0.16 7.42
N GLY A 82 -10.51 1.03 6.53
CA GLY A 82 -11.31 1.92 5.70
C GLY A 82 -11.61 3.28 6.34
N GLY A 83 -10.84 3.65 7.36
CA GLY A 83 -11.00 4.93 8.05
C GLY A 83 -12.29 5.03 8.85
N ASP A 84 -12.90 6.20 8.83
CA ASP A 84 -14.14 6.52 9.56
C ASP A 84 -15.42 5.99 8.86
N THR A 85 -15.33 4.84 8.21
CA THR A 85 -16.45 4.22 7.50
C THR A 85 -17.18 3.16 8.34
N THR A 86 -18.21 2.58 7.76
CA THR A 86 -18.92 1.41 8.26
C THR A 86 -18.92 0.32 7.21
N ILE A 87 -19.20 -0.93 7.60
CA ILE A 87 -19.20 -2.09 6.70
C ILE A 87 -20.19 -1.95 5.54
N ASP A 88 -21.25 -1.15 5.69
CA ASP A 88 -22.26 -0.94 4.67
C ASP A 88 -21.81 0.02 3.56
N LYS A 89 -20.76 0.79 3.80
CA LYS A 89 -20.23 1.72 2.82
C LYS A 89 -19.26 1.02 1.87
N ILE A 90 -19.54 1.13 0.59
CA ILE A 90 -18.64 0.67 -0.47
C ILE A 90 -17.60 1.77 -0.72
N LEU A 91 -16.33 1.39 -0.65
CA LEU A 91 -15.18 2.24 -0.97
C LEU A 91 -14.64 1.87 -2.34
N SER A 92 -14.22 2.86 -3.09
CA SER A 92 -13.43 2.70 -4.30
C SER A 92 -11.94 2.57 -3.99
N GLU A 93 -11.16 2.22 -4.98
CA GLU A 93 -9.69 2.23 -4.89
C GLU A 93 -9.16 3.64 -4.62
N ASP A 94 -9.75 4.66 -5.24
CA ASP A 94 -9.40 6.07 -5.02
C ASP A 94 -9.67 6.53 -3.57
N ASP A 95 -10.75 6.03 -2.94
CA ASP A 95 -11.01 6.31 -1.53
C ASP A 95 -9.89 5.74 -0.63
N LEU A 96 -9.38 4.55 -0.94
CA LEU A 96 -8.26 3.94 -0.20
C LEU A 96 -6.96 4.69 -0.44
N TYR A 97 -6.64 5.06 -1.67
CA TYR A 97 -5.46 5.89 -1.97
C TYR A 97 -5.51 7.23 -1.24
N LYS A 98 -6.68 7.83 -1.12
CA LYS A 98 -6.83 9.06 -0.34
C LYS A 98 -6.57 8.84 1.14
N LEU A 99 -7.09 7.77 1.73
CA LEU A 99 -6.80 7.42 3.13
C LEU A 99 -5.30 7.18 3.35
N GLU A 100 -4.65 6.47 2.42
CA GLU A 100 -3.21 6.23 2.47
C GLU A 100 -2.41 7.53 2.38
N LEU A 101 -2.77 8.41 1.44
CA LEU A 101 -2.12 9.70 1.27
C LEU A 101 -2.27 10.57 2.53
N ASP A 102 -3.47 10.66 3.08
CA ASP A 102 -3.75 11.45 4.29
C ASP A 102 -2.95 10.91 5.50
N ALA A 103 -2.87 9.59 5.67
CA ALA A 103 -2.07 8.93 6.69
C ALA A 103 -0.56 9.17 6.48
N PHE A 104 -0.09 9.06 5.24
CA PHE A 104 1.31 9.34 4.90
C PHE A 104 1.68 10.80 5.18
N MET A 105 0.82 11.75 4.81
CA MET A 105 1.07 13.18 5.05
C MET A 105 1.16 13.50 6.54
N LYS A 106 0.32 12.90 7.39
CA LYS A 106 0.44 13.04 8.84
C LYS A 106 1.76 12.48 9.36
N LEU A 107 2.16 11.30 8.88
CA LEU A 107 3.39 10.66 9.32
C LEU A 107 4.63 11.44 8.91
N ILE A 108 4.69 11.97 7.67
CA ILE A 108 5.87 12.69 7.17
C ILE A 108 6.09 14.04 7.88
N GLU A 109 5.07 14.60 8.54
CA GLU A 109 5.20 15.79 9.36
C GLU A 109 5.91 15.50 10.70
N THR A 110 5.99 14.24 11.12
CA THR A 110 6.69 13.84 12.33
C THR A 110 8.21 13.77 12.12
N LYS A 111 8.95 14.22 13.13
CA LYS A 111 10.42 14.20 13.08
C LYS A 111 10.95 12.76 12.97
N GLU A 112 10.32 11.83 13.67
CA GLU A 112 10.70 10.42 13.73
C GLU A 112 10.57 9.74 12.36
N THR A 113 9.50 10.03 11.59
CA THR A 113 9.36 9.53 10.22
C THR A 113 10.43 10.14 9.31
N GLN A 114 10.69 11.45 9.42
CA GLN A 114 11.75 12.11 8.64
C GLN A 114 13.12 11.52 8.95
N ASP A 115 13.41 11.24 10.21
CA ASP A 115 14.66 10.59 10.65
C ASP A 115 14.78 9.17 10.06
N ARG A 116 13.67 8.38 10.03
CA ARG A 116 13.63 7.06 9.36
C ARG A 116 13.96 7.16 7.88
N ILE A 117 13.30 8.07 7.16
CA ILE A 117 13.54 8.29 5.73
C ILE A 117 15.00 8.68 5.49
N LYS A 118 15.51 9.68 6.23
CA LYS A 118 16.87 10.15 6.10
C LYS A 118 17.89 9.04 6.38
N HIS A 119 17.68 8.26 7.43
CA HIS A 119 18.56 7.15 7.79
C HIS A 119 18.55 6.07 6.71
N THR A 120 17.37 5.68 6.21
CA THR A 120 17.25 4.66 5.16
C THR A 120 17.93 5.10 3.87
N LEU A 121 17.76 6.36 3.45
CA LEU A 121 18.41 6.91 2.28
C LEU A 121 19.95 6.95 2.42
N ALA A 122 20.46 7.23 3.63
CA ALA A 122 21.91 7.32 3.89
C ALA A 122 22.57 5.94 4.05
N THR A 123 21.87 4.94 4.60
CA THR A 123 22.49 3.68 5.03
C THR A 123 21.96 2.44 4.32
N GLY A 124 20.82 2.53 3.63
CA GLY A 124 20.09 1.40 3.08
C GLY A 124 19.43 0.49 4.14
N LYS A 125 19.41 0.91 5.42
CA LYS A 125 18.88 0.13 6.54
C LYS A 125 17.74 0.87 7.24
N PRO A 126 16.74 0.16 7.80
CA PRO A 126 15.69 0.78 8.58
C PRO A 126 16.24 1.36 9.90
N LEU A 127 15.70 2.50 10.32
CA LEU A 127 15.87 3.04 11.67
C LEU A 127 14.69 2.61 12.53
N ILE A 128 14.98 2.09 13.71
CA ILE A 128 13.99 1.72 14.72
C ILE A 128 14.08 2.78 15.83
N ASN A 129 13.07 3.60 15.96
CA ASN A 129 12.96 4.70 16.94
C ASN A 129 11.54 4.76 17.51
#